data_386063731eb3cc625abf82f641c4b823
#
_entry.id   386063731eb3cc625abf82f641c4b823
#
_cell.length_a   1.000
_cell.length_b   1.000
_cell.length_c   1.000
_cell.angle_alpha   90.00
_cell.angle_beta   90.00
_cell.angle_gamma   90.00
#
_symmetry.space_group_name_H-M   'P 1'
#
loop_
_entity.id
_entity.type
_entity.pdbx_description
1 polymer ?
#
loop_
_entity_poly.entity_id
_entity_poly.type
_entity_poly.pdbx_seq_one_letter_code
_entity_poly.pdbx_strand_id
1 'polypeptide(L)'
;KMNPVMIVTDSSAYLPPDLVATHPIRVIPLTLNWDGQTYRDGVEIQATEFYNRLSTSSTLPSTSQIPPGDFENIIKELLVVDYDVLLLPISSGISGSYQSAASVVNNFPADRVVLLDTKLVSMALSFQVLAAARAAAAGANLTECRQVAQKAYSQIGVYFTVDTLKYLAAGGRINSAKRLLGAALNIKPILEIRDGKIELVDSIRTRKKAIDRMLQLVEDGIGGRAPVRISVFHALANVTAEELIGIAQARFSPIECILSEISPVVGSHVGPGTVAIAYQVGV
;
A
#
# COMPACT_ATOMS: atom_id res chain seq x y z
N LYS A 1 -28.73 -14.16 12.57
CA LYS A 1 -28.32 -13.70 11.21
C LYS A 1 -26.94 -13.12 11.34
N MET A 2 -25.96 -13.62 10.56
CA MET A 2 -24.63 -13.02 10.53
C MET A 2 -24.70 -11.68 9.81
N ASN A 3 -24.04 -10.66 10.36
CA ASN A 3 -23.92 -9.37 9.68
C ASN A 3 -22.93 -9.48 8.52
N PRO A 4 -23.12 -8.73 7.43
CA PRO A 4 -22.11 -8.61 6.39
C PRO A 4 -20.87 -7.90 6.94
N VAL A 5 -19.69 -8.21 6.38
CA VAL A 5 -18.43 -7.61 6.81
C VAL A 5 -18.03 -6.49 5.84
N MET A 6 -17.69 -5.33 6.38
CA MET A 6 -17.07 -4.22 5.65
C MET A 6 -15.59 -4.17 5.95
N ILE A 7 -14.76 -4.12 4.92
CA ILE A 7 -13.31 -3.95 5.04
C ILE A 7 -13.02 -2.46 4.97
N VAL A 8 -12.41 -1.91 6.00
CA VAL A 8 -12.01 -0.50 6.07
C VAL A 8 -10.50 -0.41 5.97
N THR A 9 -10.01 0.32 4.98
CA THR A 9 -8.60 0.59 4.75
C THR A 9 -8.38 2.09 4.57
N ASP A 10 -7.17 2.50 4.22
CA ASP A 10 -6.84 3.89 3.95
C ASP A 10 -6.33 4.12 2.52
N SER A 11 -6.20 5.40 2.16
CA SER A 11 -5.84 5.80 0.80
C SER A 11 -4.43 5.41 0.38
N SER A 12 -3.54 5.00 1.31
CA SER A 12 -2.22 4.47 0.95
C SER A 12 -2.30 3.19 0.11
N ALA A 13 -3.37 2.41 0.25
CA ALA A 13 -3.64 1.24 -0.58
C ALA A 13 -3.75 1.61 -2.06
N TYR A 14 -4.37 2.75 -2.35
CA TYR A 14 -4.60 3.30 -3.68
C TYR A 14 -5.24 2.30 -4.65
N LEU A 15 -6.26 1.64 -4.13
CA LEU A 15 -7.07 0.68 -4.88
C LEU A 15 -7.71 1.34 -6.11
N PRO A 16 -7.72 0.66 -7.27
CA PRO A 16 -8.51 1.09 -8.41
C PRO A 16 -9.99 1.32 -8.01
N PRO A 17 -10.62 2.44 -8.44
CA PRO A 17 -11.97 2.80 -8.04
C PRO A 17 -13.04 1.74 -8.34
N ASP A 18 -12.89 1.01 -9.43
CA ASP A 18 -13.78 -0.09 -9.83
C ASP A 18 -13.73 -1.26 -8.84
N LEU A 19 -12.56 -1.57 -8.29
CA LEU A 19 -12.41 -2.60 -7.27
C LEU A 19 -13.03 -2.16 -5.94
N VAL A 20 -12.92 -0.89 -5.57
CA VAL A 20 -13.59 -0.34 -4.38
C VAL A 20 -15.11 -0.38 -4.57
N ALA A 21 -15.62 -0.03 -5.76
CA ALA A 21 -17.04 0.00 -6.04
C ALA A 21 -17.71 -1.39 -6.06
N THR A 22 -16.95 -2.42 -6.42
CA THR A 22 -17.47 -3.80 -6.60
C THR A 22 -17.26 -4.72 -5.39
N HIS A 23 -16.55 -4.26 -4.37
CA HIS A 23 -16.27 -5.03 -3.15
C HIS A 23 -16.71 -4.28 -1.88
N PRO A 24 -16.97 -4.96 -0.76
CA PRO A 24 -17.32 -4.32 0.51
C PRO A 24 -16.09 -3.64 1.14
N ILE A 25 -15.64 -2.55 0.52
CA ILE A 25 -14.45 -1.78 0.93
C ILE A 25 -14.85 -0.31 1.17
N ARG A 26 -14.37 0.24 2.29
CA ARG A 26 -14.41 1.67 2.59
C ARG A 26 -12.98 2.17 2.76
N VAL A 27 -12.69 3.32 2.17
CA VAL A 27 -11.36 3.94 2.21
C VAL A 27 -11.42 5.22 3.02
N ILE A 28 -10.55 5.36 4.02
CA ILE A 28 -10.38 6.60 4.77
C ILE A 28 -9.19 7.35 4.14
N PRO A 29 -9.35 8.60 3.69
CA PRO A 29 -8.24 9.36 3.12
C PRO A 29 -7.22 9.73 4.18
N LEU A 30 -5.94 9.50 3.87
CA LEU A 30 -4.82 10.10 4.59
C LEU A 30 -4.73 11.60 4.25
N THR A 31 -3.91 12.32 4.99
CA THR A 31 -3.76 13.76 4.84
C THR A 31 -2.38 14.13 4.31
N LEU A 32 -2.36 14.96 3.27
CA LEU A 32 -1.19 15.60 2.72
C LEU A 32 -1.19 17.08 3.10
N ASN A 33 -0.09 17.58 3.66
CA ASN A 33 0.10 18.99 3.99
C ASN A 33 1.18 19.59 3.08
N TRP A 34 0.86 20.66 2.36
CA TRP A 34 1.75 21.28 1.40
C TRP A 34 1.49 22.78 1.27
N ASP A 35 2.55 23.59 1.47
CA ASP A 35 2.50 25.05 1.35
C ASP A 35 1.34 25.68 2.18
N GLY A 36 1.17 25.22 3.41
CA GLY A 36 0.14 25.72 4.34
C GLY A 36 -1.29 25.25 4.04
N GLN A 37 -1.47 24.39 3.05
CA GLN A 37 -2.76 23.76 2.74
C GLN A 37 -2.77 22.28 3.09
N THR A 38 -3.95 21.77 3.36
CA THR A 38 -4.20 20.38 3.72
C THR A 38 -5.11 19.74 2.69
N TYR A 39 -4.73 18.56 2.20
CA TYR A 39 -5.47 17.83 1.17
C TYR A 39 -5.79 16.42 1.64
N ARG A 40 -7.00 15.96 1.35
CA ARG A 40 -7.37 14.55 1.50
C ARG A 40 -6.87 13.76 0.29
N ASP A 41 -5.99 12.79 0.57
CA ASP A 41 -5.31 11.94 -0.41
C ASP A 41 -6.30 11.14 -1.27
N GLY A 42 -6.18 11.25 -2.60
CA GLY A 42 -7.07 10.60 -3.55
C GLY A 42 -8.47 11.21 -3.67
N VAL A 43 -8.79 12.25 -2.89
CA VAL A 43 -10.07 12.97 -2.90
C VAL A 43 -9.89 14.41 -3.39
N GLU A 44 -9.04 15.19 -2.73
CA GLU A 44 -8.79 16.61 -3.03
C GLU A 44 -7.52 16.82 -3.84
N ILE A 45 -6.65 15.82 -3.88
CA ILE A 45 -5.46 15.79 -4.73
C ILE A 45 -5.28 14.38 -5.31
N GLN A 46 -5.15 14.29 -6.63
CA GLN A 46 -4.92 13.04 -7.37
C GLN A 46 -3.44 12.86 -7.70
N ALA A 47 -3.01 11.64 -7.98
CA ALA A 47 -1.61 11.30 -8.22
C ALA A 47 -0.99 12.14 -9.35
N THR A 48 -1.63 12.25 -10.49
CA THR A 48 -1.13 13.02 -11.64
C THR A 48 -0.89 14.50 -11.30
N GLU A 49 -1.86 15.15 -10.63
CA GLU A 49 -1.72 16.55 -10.18
C GLU A 49 -0.58 16.70 -9.18
N PHE A 50 -0.54 15.79 -8.20
CA PHE A 50 0.47 15.77 -7.16
C PHE A 50 1.88 15.68 -7.74
N TYR A 51 2.14 14.71 -8.63
CA TYR A 51 3.48 14.52 -9.19
C TYR A 51 3.90 15.66 -10.13
N ASN A 52 2.98 16.20 -10.90
CA ASN A 52 3.26 17.38 -11.73
C ASN A 52 3.70 18.58 -10.87
N ARG A 53 3.01 18.82 -9.77
CA ARG A 53 3.38 19.87 -8.82
C ARG A 53 4.70 19.57 -8.11
N LEU A 54 4.90 18.31 -7.65
CA LEU A 54 6.11 17.90 -6.93
C LEU A 54 7.38 18.05 -7.79
N SER A 55 7.28 17.80 -9.09
CA SER A 55 8.41 17.91 -10.03
C SER A 55 8.95 19.33 -10.19
N THR A 56 8.13 20.34 -9.92
CA THR A 56 8.48 21.77 -10.08
C THR A 56 8.56 22.54 -8.75
N SER A 57 8.13 21.92 -7.64
CA SER A 57 8.09 22.57 -6.33
C SER A 57 9.46 22.66 -5.68
N SER A 58 9.71 23.82 -5.04
CA SER A 58 10.87 24.03 -4.16
C SER A 58 10.65 23.49 -2.74
N THR A 59 9.42 23.21 -2.37
CA THR A 59 9.01 22.70 -1.05
C THR A 59 8.63 21.23 -1.12
N LEU A 60 8.80 20.51 -0.02
CA LEU A 60 8.35 19.11 0.10
C LEU A 60 7.05 19.07 0.90
N PRO A 61 6.08 18.26 0.44
CA PRO A 61 4.89 17.96 1.24
C PRO A 61 5.25 17.11 2.46
N SER A 62 4.42 17.18 3.48
CA SER A 62 4.42 16.28 4.63
C SER A 62 3.08 15.57 4.75
N THR A 63 3.03 14.50 5.53
CA THR A 63 1.83 13.68 5.71
C THR A 63 1.43 13.59 7.15
N SER A 64 0.13 13.44 7.41
CA SER A 64 -0.42 13.17 8.72
C SER A 64 -1.14 11.82 8.74
N GLN A 65 -1.08 11.16 9.88
CA GLN A 65 -1.88 9.97 10.16
C GLN A 65 -3.37 10.30 10.19
N ILE A 66 -4.22 9.31 10.01
CA ILE A 66 -5.66 9.44 10.16
C ILE A 66 -5.97 9.76 11.63
N PRO A 67 -6.76 10.81 11.92
CA PRO A 67 -7.18 11.11 13.29
C PRO A 67 -8.04 9.98 13.88
N PRO A 68 -7.98 9.72 15.22
CA PRO A 68 -8.83 8.72 15.86
C PRO A 68 -10.32 8.92 15.58
N GLY A 69 -10.79 10.17 15.53
CA GLY A 69 -12.19 10.52 15.28
C GLY A 69 -12.70 10.05 13.92
N ASP A 70 -11.85 10.00 12.90
CA ASP A 70 -12.26 9.53 11.57
C ASP A 70 -12.50 8.01 11.57
N PHE A 71 -11.68 7.24 12.30
CA PHE A 71 -11.95 5.82 12.53
C PHE A 71 -13.22 5.61 13.36
N GLU A 72 -13.41 6.39 14.41
CA GLU A 72 -14.61 6.29 15.26
C GLU A 72 -15.88 6.57 14.46
N ASN A 73 -15.87 7.60 13.62
CA ASN A 73 -17.02 7.98 12.80
C ASN A 73 -17.39 6.88 11.79
N ILE A 74 -16.42 6.36 11.03
CA ILE A 74 -16.69 5.31 10.04
C ILE A 74 -17.17 4.02 10.69
N ILE A 75 -16.63 3.65 11.85
CA ILE A 75 -17.10 2.48 12.60
C ILE A 75 -18.56 2.67 13.02
N LYS A 76 -18.91 3.82 13.61
CA LYS A 76 -20.29 4.12 14.02
C LYS A 76 -21.27 4.07 12.84
N GLU A 77 -20.91 4.69 11.71
CA GLU A 77 -21.72 4.66 10.48
C GLU A 77 -22.00 3.22 10.02
N LEU A 78 -20.99 2.36 10.01
CA LEU A 78 -21.13 0.98 9.54
C LEU A 78 -21.91 0.10 10.51
N LEU A 79 -21.70 0.26 11.82
CA LEU A 79 -22.44 -0.48 12.83
C LEU A 79 -23.94 -0.16 12.85
N VAL A 80 -24.32 1.11 12.56
CA VAL A 80 -25.74 1.55 12.46
C VAL A 80 -26.47 0.84 11.32
N VAL A 81 -25.79 0.50 10.25
CA VAL A 81 -26.37 -0.23 9.10
C VAL A 81 -26.03 -1.73 9.13
N ASP A 82 -25.77 -2.26 10.33
CA ASP A 82 -25.56 -3.67 10.63
C ASP A 82 -24.38 -4.35 9.91
N TYR A 83 -23.33 -3.62 9.58
CA TYR A 83 -22.05 -4.23 9.18
C TYR A 83 -21.18 -4.56 10.40
N ASP A 84 -20.46 -5.67 10.33
CA ASP A 84 -19.27 -5.90 11.13
C ASP A 84 -18.05 -5.30 10.41
N VAL A 85 -17.04 -4.85 11.13
CA VAL A 85 -15.96 -4.00 10.58
C VAL A 85 -14.60 -4.64 10.79
N LEU A 86 -13.87 -4.87 9.69
CA LEU A 86 -12.45 -5.25 9.72
C LEU A 86 -11.60 -4.05 9.28
N LEU A 87 -10.82 -3.49 10.20
CA LEU A 87 -9.91 -2.37 9.94
C LEU A 87 -8.54 -2.90 9.51
N LEU A 88 -8.12 -2.54 8.29
CA LEU A 88 -6.84 -2.88 7.66
C LEU A 88 -6.09 -1.60 7.25
N PRO A 89 -5.57 -0.79 8.19
CA PRO A 89 -4.82 0.42 7.88
C PRO A 89 -3.40 0.10 7.40
N ILE A 90 -2.73 1.11 6.84
CA ILE A 90 -1.29 1.08 6.56
C ILE A 90 -0.48 0.59 7.77
N SER A 91 0.63 -0.11 7.51
CA SER A 91 1.55 -0.63 8.51
C SER A 91 1.82 0.32 9.68
N SER A 92 1.76 -0.21 10.89
CA SER A 92 2.14 0.50 12.12
C SER A 92 3.61 0.92 12.14
N GLY A 93 4.47 0.26 11.37
CA GLY A 93 5.88 0.60 11.21
C GLY A 93 6.16 1.75 10.23
N ILE A 94 5.13 2.23 9.51
CA ILE A 94 5.22 3.30 8.49
C ILE A 94 4.42 4.54 8.92
N SER A 95 3.24 4.35 9.50
CA SER A 95 2.31 5.44 9.89
C SER A 95 1.73 5.22 11.27
N GLY A 96 1.40 6.32 11.95
CA GLY A 96 0.66 6.31 13.22
C GLY A 96 -0.84 5.98 13.08
N SER A 97 -1.35 5.76 11.86
CA SER A 97 -2.78 5.48 11.63
C SER A 97 -3.27 4.22 12.35
N TYR A 98 -2.43 3.18 12.43
CA TYR A 98 -2.75 2.00 13.24
C TYR A 98 -2.99 2.36 14.72
N GLN A 99 -2.11 3.17 15.33
CA GLN A 99 -2.25 3.60 16.72
C GLN A 99 -3.49 4.47 16.93
N SER A 100 -3.83 5.31 15.94
CA SER A 100 -5.09 6.09 15.96
C SER A 100 -6.31 5.16 15.99
N ALA A 101 -6.34 4.14 15.13
CA ALA A 101 -7.41 3.13 15.14
C ALA A 101 -7.44 2.35 16.46
N ALA A 102 -6.28 1.90 16.97
CA ALA A 102 -6.18 1.15 18.21
C ALA A 102 -6.68 1.93 19.43
N SER A 103 -6.54 3.26 19.42
CA SER A 103 -7.01 4.11 20.53
C SER A 103 -8.53 4.18 20.66
N VAL A 104 -9.28 3.87 19.60
CA VAL A 104 -10.74 3.95 19.58
C VAL A 104 -11.43 2.60 19.45
N VAL A 105 -10.78 1.57 18.89
CA VAL A 105 -11.42 0.29 18.60
C VAL A 105 -11.98 -0.39 19.85
N ASN A 106 -11.37 -0.22 21.00
CA ASN A 106 -11.82 -0.79 22.28
C ASN A 106 -13.13 -0.15 22.81
N ASN A 107 -13.60 0.94 22.21
CA ASN A 107 -14.89 1.56 22.53
C ASN A 107 -16.08 0.83 21.88
N PHE A 108 -15.81 -0.18 21.05
CA PHE A 108 -16.79 -0.94 20.29
C PHE A 108 -16.78 -2.42 20.67
N PRO A 109 -17.87 -3.17 20.39
CA PRO A 109 -17.94 -4.60 20.66
C PRO A 109 -16.85 -5.37 19.89
N ALA A 110 -16.04 -6.16 20.60
CA ALA A 110 -14.90 -6.88 20.03
C ALA A 110 -15.29 -7.98 19.03
N ASP A 111 -16.54 -8.44 19.08
CA ASP A 111 -17.13 -9.39 18.15
C ASP A 111 -17.67 -8.72 16.87
N ARG A 112 -17.74 -7.37 16.84
CA ARG A 112 -18.24 -6.60 15.71
C ARG A 112 -17.17 -5.71 15.04
N VAL A 113 -16.09 -5.38 15.75
CA VAL A 113 -15.03 -4.49 15.24
C VAL A 113 -13.67 -5.11 15.52
N VAL A 114 -12.90 -5.37 14.48
CA VAL A 114 -11.57 -5.95 14.57
C VAL A 114 -10.57 -5.05 13.84
N LEU A 115 -9.44 -4.79 14.50
CA LEU A 115 -8.28 -4.11 13.93
C LEU A 115 -7.14 -5.12 13.71
N LEU A 116 -6.53 -5.09 12.54
CA LEU A 116 -5.34 -5.87 12.21
C LEU A 116 -4.23 -4.95 11.73
N ASP A 117 -3.03 -5.07 12.30
CA ASP A 117 -1.84 -4.46 11.72
C ASP A 117 -1.46 -5.19 10.43
N THR A 118 -1.62 -4.51 9.31
CA THR A 118 -1.40 -5.10 7.99
C THR A 118 0.07 -5.35 7.69
N LYS A 119 0.96 -4.55 8.28
CA LYS A 119 2.40 -4.51 8.00
C LYS A 119 2.74 -4.26 6.53
N LEU A 120 1.80 -3.70 5.77
CA LEU A 120 1.90 -3.44 4.34
C LEU A 120 1.50 -2.00 4.02
N VAL A 121 1.73 -1.60 2.76
CA VAL A 121 1.37 -0.30 2.19
C VAL A 121 1.18 -0.44 0.68
N SER A 122 0.50 0.50 0.06
CA SER A 122 0.28 0.56 -1.39
C SER A 122 -0.37 -0.71 -1.94
N MET A 123 -0.02 -1.17 -3.14
CA MET A 123 -0.67 -2.32 -3.77
C MET A 123 -0.42 -3.65 -3.04
N ALA A 124 0.61 -3.76 -2.21
CA ALA A 124 0.76 -4.91 -1.30
C ALA A 124 -0.36 -4.94 -0.25
N LEU A 125 -0.68 -3.77 0.36
CA LEU A 125 -1.84 -3.62 1.24
C LEU A 125 -3.15 -3.90 0.48
N SER A 126 -3.26 -3.41 -0.77
CA SER A 126 -4.44 -3.67 -1.61
C SER A 126 -4.71 -5.15 -1.82
N PHE A 127 -3.70 -5.97 -2.05
CA PHE A 127 -3.88 -7.42 -2.16
C PHE A 127 -4.44 -8.04 -0.88
N GLN A 128 -3.96 -7.61 0.28
CA GLN A 128 -4.47 -8.09 1.57
C GLN A 128 -5.93 -7.65 1.80
N VAL A 129 -6.25 -6.39 1.47
CA VAL A 129 -7.62 -5.85 1.55
C VAL A 129 -8.55 -6.60 0.60
N LEU A 130 -8.14 -6.82 -0.66
CA LEU A 130 -8.93 -7.54 -1.65
C LEU A 130 -9.18 -9.00 -1.25
N ALA A 131 -8.19 -9.67 -0.68
CA ALA A 131 -8.37 -11.04 -0.18
C ALA A 131 -9.48 -11.11 0.89
N ALA A 132 -9.44 -10.21 1.88
CA ALA A 132 -10.48 -10.12 2.91
C ALA A 132 -11.84 -9.70 2.33
N ALA A 133 -11.87 -8.74 1.40
CA ALA A 133 -13.10 -8.24 0.80
C ALA A 133 -13.78 -9.29 -0.10
N ARG A 134 -13.01 -10.09 -0.82
CA ARG A 134 -13.53 -11.23 -1.59
C ARG A 134 -14.14 -12.29 -0.67
N ALA A 135 -13.51 -12.59 0.45
CA ALA A 135 -14.07 -13.49 1.46
C ALA A 135 -15.38 -12.95 2.04
N ALA A 136 -15.41 -11.65 2.40
CA ALA A 136 -16.61 -10.98 2.88
C ALA A 136 -17.75 -11.02 1.84
N ALA A 137 -17.45 -10.76 0.56
CA ALA A 137 -18.43 -10.85 -0.53
C ALA A 137 -18.95 -12.28 -0.75
N ALA A 138 -18.13 -13.29 -0.43
CA ALA A 138 -18.54 -14.69 -0.46
C ALA A 138 -19.30 -15.15 0.80
N GLY A 139 -19.59 -14.24 1.75
CA GLY A 139 -20.37 -14.50 2.96
C GLY A 139 -19.55 -14.94 4.18
N ALA A 140 -18.24 -14.79 4.16
CA ALA A 140 -17.39 -15.04 5.32
C ALA A 140 -17.71 -14.06 6.46
N ASN A 141 -17.70 -14.57 7.71
CA ASN A 141 -17.86 -13.73 8.88
C ASN A 141 -16.59 -12.96 9.24
N LEU A 142 -16.66 -12.07 10.24
CA LEU A 142 -15.56 -11.20 10.65
C LEU A 142 -14.28 -11.98 11.03
N THR A 143 -14.43 -13.08 11.76
CA THR A 143 -13.29 -13.93 12.16
C THR A 143 -12.62 -14.58 10.94
N GLU A 144 -13.41 -15.08 10.00
CA GLU A 144 -12.92 -15.68 8.76
C GLU A 144 -12.24 -14.64 7.88
N CYS A 145 -12.82 -13.45 7.70
CA CYS A 145 -12.20 -12.35 6.97
C CYS A 145 -10.85 -11.94 7.57
N ARG A 146 -10.76 -11.86 8.91
CA ARG A 146 -9.51 -11.60 9.62
C ARG A 146 -8.47 -12.68 9.34
N GLN A 147 -8.86 -13.96 9.41
CA GLN A 147 -7.96 -15.09 9.14
C GLN A 147 -7.43 -15.06 7.71
N VAL A 148 -8.29 -14.75 6.74
CA VAL A 148 -7.89 -14.58 5.32
C VAL A 148 -6.87 -13.43 5.19
N ALA A 149 -7.12 -12.28 5.80
CA ALA A 149 -6.17 -11.16 5.78
C ALA A 149 -4.82 -11.52 6.42
N GLN A 150 -4.83 -12.22 7.56
CA GLN A 150 -3.61 -12.67 8.24
C GLN A 150 -2.82 -13.67 7.38
N LYS A 151 -3.50 -14.63 6.77
CA LYS A 151 -2.88 -15.60 5.86
C LYS A 151 -2.30 -14.92 4.63
N ALA A 152 -3.02 -13.97 4.02
CA ALA A 152 -2.60 -13.24 2.84
C ALA A 152 -1.25 -12.53 3.06
N TYR A 153 -0.97 -11.98 4.25
CA TYR A 153 0.30 -11.33 4.55
C TYR A 153 1.52 -12.21 4.20
N SER A 154 1.50 -13.49 4.56
CA SER A 154 2.61 -14.44 4.28
C SER A 154 2.73 -14.84 2.79
N GLN A 155 1.75 -14.44 1.98
CA GLN A 155 1.64 -14.79 0.56
C GLN A 155 1.91 -13.58 -0.35
N ILE A 156 2.19 -12.41 0.24
CA ILE A 156 2.42 -11.15 -0.46
C ILE A 156 3.87 -10.75 -0.31
N GLY A 157 4.48 -10.28 -1.41
CA GLY A 157 5.75 -9.60 -1.41
C GLY A 157 5.70 -8.35 -2.28
N VAL A 158 6.58 -7.39 -1.98
CA VAL A 158 6.70 -6.14 -2.72
C VAL A 158 8.14 -5.68 -2.77
N TYR A 159 8.58 -5.33 -3.97
CA TYR A 159 9.90 -4.76 -4.23
C TYR A 159 9.75 -3.47 -5.01
N PHE A 160 10.57 -2.48 -4.70
CA PHE A 160 10.55 -1.21 -5.39
C PHE A 160 11.94 -0.57 -5.46
N THR A 161 12.11 0.29 -6.44
CA THR A 161 13.32 1.12 -6.59
C THR A 161 12.94 2.58 -6.68
N VAL A 162 13.74 3.44 -6.07
CA VAL A 162 13.54 4.90 -6.07
C VAL A 162 14.65 5.58 -6.87
N ASP A 163 14.36 6.74 -7.43
CA ASP A 163 15.39 7.52 -8.12
C ASP A 163 16.35 8.20 -7.16
N THR A 164 15.86 8.59 -5.99
CA THR A 164 16.64 9.23 -4.93
C THR A 164 16.11 8.85 -3.55
N LEU A 165 16.99 8.76 -2.58
CA LEU A 165 16.63 8.53 -1.18
C LEU A 165 16.19 9.82 -0.44
N LYS A 166 16.22 10.98 -1.11
CA LYS A 166 15.89 12.29 -0.54
C LYS A 166 14.53 12.29 0.16
N TYR A 167 13.51 11.75 -0.50
CA TYR A 167 12.13 11.75 0.01
C TYR A 167 11.96 10.83 1.21
N LEU A 168 12.53 9.62 1.17
CA LEU A 168 12.52 8.69 2.30
C LEU A 168 13.28 9.25 3.52
N ALA A 169 14.38 9.95 3.27
CA ALA A 169 15.15 10.60 4.33
C ALA A 169 14.39 11.77 4.95
N ALA A 170 13.82 12.65 4.13
CA ALA A 170 13.04 13.80 4.59
C ALA A 170 11.78 13.36 5.37
N GLY A 171 11.13 12.28 4.92
CA GLY A 171 9.95 11.70 5.58
C GLY A 171 10.26 10.83 6.79
N GLY A 172 11.53 10.51 7.05
CA GLY A 172 11.93 9.66 8.19
C GLY A 172 11.60 8.16 8.02
N ARG A 173 11.30 7.69 6.81
CA ARG A 173 10.98 6.28 6.49
C ARG A 173 12.12 5.54 5.80
N ILE A 174 13.31 6.11 5.81
CA ILE A 174 14.49 5.57 5.13
C ILE A 174 15.07 4.27 5.76
N ASN A 175 14.86 4.04 7.05
CA ASN A 175 15.30 2.84 7.80
C ASN A 175 16.71 2.35 7.40
N SER A 176 16.87 1.07 7.04
CA SER A 176 18.17 0.47 6.70
C SER A 176 18.82 1.06 5.45
N ALA A 177 18.03 1.69 4.55
CA ALA A 177 18.57 2.38 3.38
C ALA A 177 19.38 3.64 3.75
N LYS A 178 19.31 4.12 5.00
CA LYS A 178 20.14 5.25 5.51
C LYS A 178 21.63 5.03 5.28
N ARG A 179 22.10 3.78 5.29
CA ARG A 179 23.50 3.44 5.01
C ARG A 179 23.98 3.81 3.60
N LEU A 180 23.05 4.06 2.68
CA LEU A 180 23.36 4.52 1.33
C LEU A 180 23.42 6.05 1.19
N LEU A 181 23.07 6.81 2.23
CA LEU A 181 23.19 8.27 2.23
C LEU A 181 24.69 8.63 2.15
N GLY A 182 25.05 9.43 1.14
CA GLY A 182 26.44 9.78 0.88
C GLY A 182 27.23 8.78 0.02
N ALA A 183 26.62 7.68 -0.39
CA ALA A 183 27.19 6.80 -1.41
C ALA A 183 27.25 7.48 -2.79
N ALA A 184 28.07 6.92 -3.69
CA ALA A 184 28.27 7.49 -5.03
C ALA A 184 26.95 7.77 -5.76
N LEU A 185 26.92 8.89 -6.48
CA LEU A 185 25.84 9.25 -7.40
C LEU A 185 25.54 8.07 -8.35
N ASN A 186 24.26 7.77 -8.56
CA ASN A 186 23.72 6.74 -9.45
C ASN A 186 23.50 5.33 -8.85
N ILE A 187 23.32 5.21 -7.54
CA ILE A 187 22.81 3.95 -6.97
C ILE A 187 21.30 3.91 -7.10
N LYS A 188 20.78 2.79 -7.58
CA LYS A 188 19.34 2.45 -7.59
C LYS A 188 19.12 1.39 -6.50
N PRO A 189 18.65 1.79 -5.32
CA PRO A 189 18.37 0.85 -4.24
C PRO A 189 17.18 -0.02 -4.61
N ILE A 190 17.24 -1.28 -4.24
CA ILE A 190 16.07 -2.16 -4.22
C ILE A 190 15.61 -2.26 -2.77
N LEU A 191 14.38 -1.91 -2.57
CA LEU A 191 13.70 -1.83 -1.28
C LEU A 191 12.55 -2.82 -1.24
N GLU A 192 12.20 -3.28 -0.05
CA GLU A 192 11.03 -4.10 0.23
C GLU A 192 10.29 -3.59 1.47
N ILE A 193 9.09 -4.09 1.70
CA ILE A 193 8.43 -3.98 2.99
C ILE A 193 8.63 -5.29 3.73
N ARG A 194 9.39 -5.24 4.82
CA ARG A 194 9.66 -6.39 5.70
C ARG A 194 9.28 -6.02 7.13
N ASP A 195 8.49 -6.88 7.77
CA ASP A 195 8.00 -6.67 9.15
C ASP A 195 7.40 -5.27 9.37
N GLY A 196 6.69 -4.78 8.35
CA GLY A 196 6.01 -3.50 8.38
C GLY A 196 6.89 -2.27 8.15
N LYS A 197 8.16 -2.44 7.76
CA LYS A 197 9.12 -1.34 7.53
C LYS A 197 9.74 -1.42 6.16
N ILE A 198 10.21 -0.27 5.66
CA ILE A 198 11.00 -0.21 4.43
C ILE A 198 12.42 -0.68 4.73
N GLU A 199 12.86 -1.72 4.04
CA GLU A 199 14.18 -2.31 4.22
C GLU A 199 14.95 -2.39 2.90
N LEU A 200 16.27 -2.20 2.98
CA LEU A 200 17.16 -2.30 1.84
C LEU A 200 17.49 -3.78 1.56
N VAL A 201 17.18 -4.22 0.34
CA VAL A 201 17.49 -5.58 -0.14
C VAL A 201 18.83 -5.58 -0.88
N ASP A 202 18.99 -4.64 -1.83
CA ASP A 202 20.14 -4.60 -2.72
C ASP A 202 20.44 -3.17 -3.18
N SER A 203 21.61 -2.93 -3.77
CA SER A 203 21.97 -1.63 -4.34
C SER A 203 22.60 -1.82 -5.72
N ILE A 204 21.91 -1.38 -6.73
CA ILE A 204 22.21 -1.60 -8.14
C ILE A 204 22.60 -0.27 -8.79
N ARG A 205 23.42 -0.31 -9.86
CA ARG A 205 23.91 0.92 -10.50
C ARG A 205 23.04 1.45 -11.62
N THR A 206 22.21 0.61 -12.24
CA THR A 206 21.38 1.01 -13.38
C THR A 206 19.93 0.61 -13.18
N ARG A 207 19.02 1.41 -13.72
CA ARG A 207 17.57 1.13 -13.64
C ARG A 207 17.21 -0.22 -14.27
N LYS A 208 17.77 -0.54 -15.45
CA LYS A 208 17.52 -1.82 -16.10
C LYS A 208 17.87 -3.01 -15.20
N LYS A 209 19.10 -3.02 -14.64
CA LYS A 209 19.51 -4.08 -13.73
C LYS A 209 18.70 -4.12 -12.44
N ALA A 210 18.22 -2.97 -11.96
CA ALA A 210 17.34 -2.93 -10.80
C ALA A 210 15.98 -3.59 -11.11
N ILE A 211 15.40 -3.33 -12.27
CA ILE A 211 14.18 -4.00 -12.74
C ILE A 211 14.38 -5.51 -12.86
N ASP A 212 15.47 -5.94 -13.53
CA ASP A 212 15.80 -7.37 -13.67
C ASP A 212 15.94 -8.05 -12.30
N ARG A 213 16.57 -7.36 -11.34
CA ARG A 213 16.74 -7.88 -9.97
C ARG A 213 15.41 -7.96 -9.21
N MET A 214 14.54 -6.97 -9.35
CA MET A 214 13.20 -7.02 -8.75
C MET A 214 12.38 -8.19 -9.31
N LEU A 215 12.41 -8.42 -10.62
CA LEU A 215 11.75 -9.58 -11.25
C LEU A 215 12.29 -10.90 -10.72
N GLN A 216 13.60 -11.02 -10.50
CA GLN A 216 14.21 -12.22 -9.91
C GLN A 216 13.71 -12.43 -8.46
N LEU A 217 13.66 -11.37 -7.66
CA LEU A 217 13.16 -11.43 -6.28
C LEU A 217 11.68 -11.82 -6.22
N VAL A 218 10.88 -11.34 -7.16
CA VAL A 218 9.48 -11.74 -7.30
C VAL A 218 9.36 -13.23 -7.66
N GLU A 219 10.17 -13.72 -8.61
CA GLU A 219 10.20 -15.13 -9.00
C GLU A 219 10.57 -16.04 -7.82
N ASP A 220 11.63 -15.66 -7.10
CA ASP A 220 12.07 -16.38 -5.89
C ASP A 220 10.95 -16.38 -4.82
N GLY A 221 10.29 -15.25 -4.64
CA GLY A 221 9.18 -15.10 -3.71
C GLY A 221 7.93 -15.88 -4.10
N ILE A 222 7.62 -15.97 -5.37
CA ILE A 222 6.53 -16.83 -5.90
C ILE A 222 6.87 -18.30 -5.68
N GLY A 223 8.13 -18.71 -5.94
CA GLY A 223 8.61 -20.05 -5.65
C GLY A 223 7.81 -21.17 -6.31
N GLY A 224 7.32 -20.95 -7.53
CA GLY A 224 6.49 -21.92 -8.27
C GLY A 224 5.06 -22.11 -7.74
N ARG A 225 4.63 -21.32 -6.74
CA ARG A 225 3.27 -21.39 -6.21
C ARG A 225 2.27 -20.74 -7.16
N ALA A 226 1.01 -21.22 -7.12
CA ALA A 226 -0.10 -20.71 -7.92
C ALA A 226 -1.39 -20.67 -7.06
N PRO A 227 -2.41 -19.89 -7.43
CA PRO A 227 -2.37 -18.85 -8.49
C PRO A 227 -1.51 -17.65 -8.12
N VAL A 228 -1.12 -16.87 -9.14
CA VAL A 228 -0.33 -15.65 -8.97
C VAL A 228 -1.16 -14.43 -9.34
N ARG A 229 -1.07 -13.37 -8.54
CA ARG A 229 -1.54 -12.03 -8.87
C ARG A 229 -0.36 -11.08 -8.83
N ILE A 230 -0.32 -10.14 -9.76
CA ILE A 230 0.76 -9.14 -9.89
C ILE A 230 0.15 -7.75 -9.90
N SER A 231 0.82 -6.82 -9.25
CA SER A 231 0.58 -5.40 -9.46
C SER A 231 1.90 -4.69 -9.70
N VAL A 232 1.93 -3.82 -10.71
CA VAL A 232 2.98 -2.84 -10.93
C VAL A 232 2.42 -1.47 -10.66
N PHE A 233 3.15 -0.66 -9.91
CA PHE A 233 2.71 0.68 -9.54
C PHE A 233 3.89 1.64 -9.50
N HIS A 234 3.61 2.92 -9.77
CA HIS A 234 4.67 3.89 -10.03
C HIS A 234 4.33 5.31 -9.59
N ALA A 235 5.37 6.13 -9.45
CA ALA A 235 5.31 7.57 -9.22
C ALA A 235 5.93 8.27 -10.44
N LEU A 236 5.09 8.77 -11.37
CA LEU A 236 5.52 9.47 -12.59
C LEU A 236 6.57 8.67 -13.41
N ALA A 237 6.37 7.35 -13.56
CA ALA A 237 7.29 6.46 -14.28
C ALA A 237 6.52 5.49 -15.21
N ASN A 238 5.54 6.02 -15.94
CA ASN A 238 4.57 5.27 -16.75
C ASN A 238 5.25 4.30 -17.73
N VAL A 239 6.19 4.77 -18.54
CA VAL A 239 6.86 3.94 -19.55
C VAL A 239 7.55 2.72 -18.92
N THR A 240 8.30 2.95 -17.85
CA THR A 240 8.98 1.84 -17.14
C THR A 240 7.98 0.88 -16.51
N ALA A 241 6.88 1.40 -15.98
CA ALA A 241 5.85 0.57 -15.35
C ALA A 241 5.09 -0.28 -16.38
N GLU A 242 4.78 0.29 -17.55
CA GLU A 242 4.16 -0.43 -18.68
C GLU A 242 5.07 -1.55 -19.21
N GLU A 243 6.36 -1.28 -19.36
CA GLU A 243 7.34 -2.31 -19.74
C GLU A 243 7.42 -3.42 -18.68
N LEU A 244 7.50 -3.04 -17.41
CA LEU A 244 7.62 -3.99 -16.28
C LEU A 244 6.39 -4.90 -16.18
N ILE A 245 5.17 -4.34 -16.31
CA ILE A 245 3.95 -5.15 -16.23
C ILE A 245 3.84 -6.11 -17.42
N GLY A 246 4.24 -5.70 -18.62
CA GLY A 246 4.30 -6.58 -19.79
C GLY A 246 5.24 -7.76 -19.59
N ILE A 247 6.43 -7.51 -19.03
CA ILE A 247 7.40 -8.58 -18.72
C ILE A 247 6.83 -9.50 -17.63
N ALA A 248 6.23 -8.94 -16.58
CA ALA A 248 5.65 -9.72 -15.49
C ALA A 248 4.49 -10.60 -15.95
N GLN A 249 3.62 -10.10 -16.83
CA GLN A 249 2.53 -10.88 -17.44
C GLN A 249 3.07 -12.08 -18.23
N ALA A 250 4.08 -11.85 -19.05
CA ALA A 250 4.68 -12.91 -19.87
C ALA A 250 5.42 -13.97 -19.02
N ARG A 251 6.10 -13.51 -17.94
CA ARG A 251 6.96 -14.37 -17.13
C ARG A 251 6.19 -15.19 -16.08
N PHE A 252 5.17 -14.60 -15.45
CA PHE A 252 4.49 -15.18 -14.29
C PHE A 252 3.08 -15.68 -14.59
N SER A 253 2.52 -15.38 -15.78
CA SER A 253 1.15 -15.77 -16.19
C SER A 253 0.11 -15.54 -15.08
N PRO A 254 0.03 -14.31 -14.50
CA PRO A 254 -0.86 -14.05 -13.38
C PRO A 254 -2.34 -14.14 -13.79
N ILE A 255 -3.18 -14.58 -12.84
CA ILE A 255 -4.65 -14.59 -13.04
C ILE A 255 -5.26 -13.17 -12.89
N GLU A 256 -4.52 -12.25 -12.30
CA GLU A 256 -4.88 -10.83 -12.15
C GLU A 256 -3.63 -9.97 -12.26
N CYS A 257 -3.71 -8.91 -13.04
CA CYS A 257 -2.60 -8.00 -13.26
C CYS A 257 -3.11 -6.55 -13.19
N ILE A 258 -2.58 -5.77 -12.24
CA ILE A 258 -3.03 -4.40 -11.96
C ILE A 258 -1.88 -3.44 -12.22
N LEU A 259 -2.09 -2.45 -13.09
CA LEU A 259 -1.22 -1.28 -13.23
C LEU A 259 -1.87 -0.11 -12.49
N SER A 260 -1.13 0.53 -11.59
CA SER A 260 -1.63 1.63 -10.77
C SER A 260 -0.57 2.70 -10.56
N GLU A 261 -0.99 3.84 -10.08
CA GLU A 261 -0.10 4.88 -9.56
C GLU A 261 0.13 4.70 -8.04
N ILE A 262 1.17 5.32 -7.52
CA ILE A 262 1.40 5.45 -6.09
C ILE A 262 0.63 6.67 -5.60
N SER A 263 -0.11 6.55 -4.49
CA SER A 263 -0.89 7.66 -3.92
C SER A 263 -0.01 8.88 -3.61
N PRO A 264 -0.57 10.10 -3.63
CA PRO A 264 0.15 11.31 -3.22
C PRO A 264 0.84 11.21 -1.87
N VAL A 265 0.15 10.64 -0.87
CA VAL A 265 0.73 10.47 0.48
C VAL A 265 1.95 9.55 0.46
N VAL A 266 1.86 8.38 -0.18
CA VAL A 266 3.01 7.48 -0.31
C VAL A 266 4.08 8.10 -1.21
N GLY A 267 3.68 8.75 -2.30
CA GLY A 267 4.56 9.44 -3.23
C GLY A 267 5.41 10.55 -2.61
N SER A 268 4.89 11.25 -1.59
CA SER A 268 5.65 12.25 -0.85
C SER A 268 6.87 11.66 -0.11
N HIS A 269 6.86 10.38 0.18
CA HIS A 269 7.95 9.66 0.85
C HIS A 269 8.88 8.91 -0.11
N VAL A 270 8.38 8.42 -1.25
CA VAL A 270 9.21 7.65 -2.19
C VAL A 270 9.71 8.51 -3.37
N GLY A 271 8.98 9.56 -3.72
CA GLY A 271 9.32 10.51 -4.78
C GLY A 271 9.03 10.02 -6.19
N PRO A 272 9.06 10.96 -7.17
CA PRO A 272 8.88 10.64 -8.58
C PRO A 272 10.00 9.74 -9.09
N GLY A 273 9.69 8.94 -10.12
CA GLY A 273 10.60 7.97 -10.71
C GLY A 273 10.58 6.61 -9.99
N THR A 274 9.86 6.47 -8.89
CA THR A 274 9.68 5.20 -8.19
C THR A 274 8.88 4.22 -9.03
N VAL A 275 9.36 2.97 -9.11
CA VAL A 275 8.64 1.84 -9.72
C VAL A 275 8.65 0.68 -8.75
N ALA A 276 7.50 0.04 -8.62
CA ALA A 276 7.27 -1.06 -7.69
C ALA A 276 6.56 -2.22 -8.37
N ILE A 277 6.81 -3.42 -7.86
CA ILE A 277 6.07 -4.63 -8.22
C ILE A 277 5.71 -5.38 -6.95
N ALA A 278 4.43 -5.71 -6.82
CA ALA A 278 3.91 -6.58 -5.77
C ALA A 278 3.35 -7.87 -6.38
N TYR A 279 3.43 -8.94 -5.63
CA TYR A 279 2.81 -10.21 -5.97
C TYR A 279 2.01 -10.76 -4.79
N GLN A 280 1.02 -11.58 -5.10
CA GLN A 280 0.30 -12.43 -4.16
C GLN A 280 0.19 -13.83 -4.75
N VAL A 281 0.37 -14.86 -3.91
CA VAL A 281 0.30 -16.27 -4.33
C VAL A 281 -0.69 -17.08 -3.49
N GLY A 282 -1.36 -18.06 -4.12
CA GLY A 282 -2.12 -19.09 -3.40
C GLY A 282 -3.43 -18.62 -2.76
N VAL A 283 -4.03 -17.50 -3.18
CA VAL A 283 -5.34 -17.01 -2.68
C VAL A 283 -6.24 -16.58 -3.82
#